data_f7a8b6ebc462577922b965124ca369d6
#
_entry.id   f7a8b6ebc462577922b965124ca369d6
#
_cell.length_a   1.000
_cell.length_b   1.000
_cell.length_c   1.000
_cell.angle_alpha   90.00
_cell.angle_beta   90.00
_cell.angle_gamma   90.00
#
_symmetry.space_group_name_H-M   'P 1'
#
loop_
_entity.id
_entity.type
_entity.pdbx_description
1 polymer ?
#
loop_
_entity_poly.entity_id
_entity_poly.type
_entity_poly.pdbx_seq_one_letter_code
_entity_poly.pdbx_strand_id
1 'polypeptide(L)'
;RHGSNKFVFAPGLHCLCPENNDTMESLKELYKIGNGPSSSHTMGPKKAAERFAERCHDADAYRVTLYGSLAATGKGHLTDAAILSVLASLAPTEIVWKPEVVLPFHPNGMLFEGLKAGNVADSWTIYSIGGGALANETSRLETPHSIYPLTTVSEIKAWCSHEGKTY
;
A
#
# COMPACT_ATOMS: atom_id res chain seq x y z
N ARG A 1 -42.74 34.32 -28.34
CA ARG A 1 -42.65 32.84 -28.25
C ARG A 1 -41.33 32.51 -27.61
N HIS A 2 -41.37 32.18 -26.30
CA HIS A 2 -40.23 31.76 -25.52
C HIS A 2 -40.08 30.24 -25.66
N GLY A 3 -38.95 29.80 -26.18
CA GLY A 3 -38.56 28.40 -26.19
C GLY A 3 -37.71 28.10 -24.95
N SER A 4 -38.28 27.35 -24.01
CA SER A 4 -37.53 26.84 -22.84
C SER A 4 -36.70 25.61 -23.23
N ASN A 5 -35.40 25.74 -23.28
CA ASN A 5 -34.48 24.60 -23.35
C ASN A 5 -34.45 23.92 -21.99
N LYS A 6 -35.11 22.78 -21.90
CA LYS A 6 -34.95 21.86 -20.79
C LYS A 6 -33.66 21.05 -21.00
N PHE A 7 -32.64 21.32 -20.21
CA PHE A 7 -31.49 20.41 -20.06
C PHE A 7 -31.98 19.17 -19.35
N VAL A 8 -31.94 18.05 -20.06
CA VAL A 8 -32.19 16.73 -19.48
C VAL A 8 -30.82 16.25 -18.92
N PHE A 9 -30.68 16.22 -17.60
CA PHE A 9 -29.59 15.55 -16.94
C PHE A 9 -29.78 14.03 -17.07
N ALA A 10 -28.80 13.36 -17.67
CA ALA A 10 -28.74 11.92 -17.68
C ALA A 10 -28.46 11.41 -16.24
N PRO A 11 -29.23 10.45 -15.71
CA PRO A 11 -28.94 9.85 -14.41
C PRO A 11 -27.83 8.80 -14.59
N GLY A 12 -26.74 8.91 -13.84
CA GLY A 12 -25.82 7.78 -13.72
C GLY A 12 -24.32 8.09 -13.75
N LEU A 13 -23.85 9.15 -13.09
CA LEU A 13 -22.49 9.17 -12.61
C LEU A 13 -22.54 9.06 -11.08
N HIS A 14 -22.69 7.82 -10.59
CA HIS A 14 -22.32 7.52 -9.22
C HIS A 14 -20.81 7.72 -9.13
N CYS A 15 -20.41 8.82 -8.52
CA CYS A 15 -19.08 8.97 -7.98
C CYS A 15 -18.91 7.81 -6.97
N LEU A 16 -18.14 6.79 -7.34
CA LEU A 16 -17.65 5.77 -6.42
C LEU A 16 -16.65 6.45 -5.50
N CYS A 17 -17.14 7.29 -4.57
CA CYS A 17 -16.40 7.53 -3.36
C CYS A 17 -16.29 6.17 -2.67
N PRO A 18 -15.08 5.68 -2.36
CA PRO A 18 -14.96 4.50 -1.53
C PRO A 18 -15.72 4.81 -0.25
N GLU A 19 -16.61 3.89 0.14
CA GLU A 19 -17.26 3.94 1.44
C GLU A 19 -16.17 4.17 2.48
N ASN A 20 -16.18 5.36 3.09
CA ASN A 20 -15.35 5.63 4.25
C ASN A 20 -15.84 4.65 5.33
N ASN A 21 -15.17 3.52 5.43
CA ASN A 21 -15.17 2.76 6.66
C ASN A 21 -14.51 3.69 7.69
N ASP A 22 -15.31 4.37 8.49
CA ASP A 22 -14.88 5.23 9.59
C ASP A 22 -14.27 4.37 10.72
N THR A 23 -13.19 3.66 10.39
CA THR A 23 -12.39 2.94 11.34
C THR A 23 -11.32 3.88 11.86
N MET A 24 -11.42 4.31 13.13
CA MET A 24 -10.35 5.06 13.78
C MET A 24 -9.21 4.12 14.14
N GLU A 25 -8.12 4.24 13.40
CA GLU A 25 -6.86 3.57 13.71
C GLU A 25 -6.20 4.19 14.96
N SER A 26 -5.34 3.40 15.61
CA SER A 26 -4.55 3.92 16.75
C SER A 26 -3.66 5.08 16.31
N LEU A 27 -3.53 6.11 17.14
CA LEU A 27 -2.52 7.16 16.97
C LEU A 27 -1.10 6.59 16.87
N LYS A 28 -0.84 5.41 17.41
CA LYS A 28 0.44 4.70 17.25
C LYS A 28 0.74 4.33 15.79
N GLU A 29 -0.29 4.17 14.95
CA GLU A 29 -0.14 3.90 13.53
C GLU A 29 0.35 5.11 12.72
N LEU A 30 0.24 6.33 13.29
CA LEU A 30 0.83 7.55 12.71
C LEU A 30 2.36 7.59 12.86
N TYR A 31 2.90 6.95 13.89
CA TYR A 31 4.33 6.97 14.22
C TYR A 31 4.96 5.63 13.85
N LYS A 32 5.26 5.45 12.56
CA LYS A 32 5.98 4.27 12.07
C LYS A 32 7.47 4.57 11.98
N ILE A 33 8.29 3.75 12.63
CA ILE A 33 9.74 3.82 12.50
C ILE A 33 10.15 3.06 11.25
N GLY A 34 10.81 3.71 10.34
CA GLY A 34 11.29 3.11 9.10
C GLY A 34 12.54 3.82 8.57
N ASN A 35 13.33 3.11 7.78
CA ASN A 35 14.48 3.67 7.10
C ASN A 35 14.06 4.25 5.75
N GLY A 36 14.42 5.50 5.49
CA GLY A 36 14.21 6.16 4.20
C GLY A 36 13.21 7.31 4.21
N PRO A 37 13.22 8.13 3.16
CA PRO A 37 12.48 9.39 3.12
C PRO A 37 10.99 9.24 2.79
N SER A 38 10.53 8.04 2.40
CA SER A 38 9.16 7.81 1.94
C SER A 38 8.60 6.48 2.41
N SER A 39 7.46 6.49 3.09
CA SER A 39 6.80 5.28 3.56
C SER A 39 6.35 4.36 2.41
N SER A 40 5.85 4.92 1.31
CA SER A 40 5.40 4.14 0.15
C SER A 40 6.55 3.61 -0.71
N HIS A 41 7.72 4.28 -0.71
CA HIS A 41 8.86 3.90 -1.53
C HIS A 41 9.96 3.15 -0.77
N THR A 42 9.92 3.13 0.56
CA THR A 42 10.90 2.40 1.38
C THR A 42 10.25 1.40 2.32
N MET A 43 9.36 1.84 3.22
CA MET A 43 8.76 0.95 4.22
C MET A 43 7.86 -0.11 3.59
N GLY A 44 7.00 0.26 2.64
CA GLY A 44 6.13 -0.68 1.91
C GLY A 44 6.93 -1.73 1.14
N PRO A 45 7.88 -1.34 0.27
CA PRO A 45 8.75 -2.29 -0.43
C PRO A 45 9.58 -3.20 0.49
N LYS A 46 10.15 -2.66 1.58
CA LYS A 46 10.87 -3.46 2.57
C LYS A 46 9.97 -4.53 3.19
N LYS A 47 8.77 -4.14 3.65
CA LYS A 47 7.78 -5.05 4.24
C LYS A 47 7.30 -6.11 3.24
N ALA A 48 7.16 -5.73 1.96
CA ALA A 48 6.84 -6.69 0.91
C ALA A 48 7.97 -7.71 0.72
N ALA A 49 9.22 -7.26 0.73
CA ALA A 49 10.39 -8.14 0.65
C ALA A 49 10.46 -9.10 1.84
N GLU A 50 10.22 -8.62 3.06
CA GLU A 50 10.19 -9.44 4.29
C GLU A 50 9.13 -10.55 4.17
N ARG A 51 7.90 -10.21 3.78
CA ARG A 51 6.81 -11.19 3.59
C ARG A 51 7.08 -12.18 2.47
N PHE A 52 7.71 -11.73 1.38
CA PHE A 52 8.06 -12.63 0.28
C PHE A 52 9.20 -13.57 0.67
N ALA A 53 10.19 -13.10 1.44
CA ALA A 53 11.27 -13.91 1.97
C ALA A 53 10.75 -15.03 2.87
N GLU A 54 9.77 -14.75 3.73
CA GLU A 54 9.12 -15.77 4.58
C GLU A 54 8.39 -16.81 3.73
N ARG A 55 7.76 -16.40 2.64
CA ARG A 55 7.01 -17.27 1.74
C ARG A 55 7.90 -18.12 0.84
N CYS A 56 9.00 -17.58 0.37
CA CYS A 56 9.90 -18.20 -0.61
C CYS A 56 11.35 -18.20 -0.09
N HIS A 57 11.57 -18.82 1.06
CA HIS A 57 12.86 -18.82 1.77
C HIS A 57 13.92 -19.73 1.17
N ASP A 58 13.55 -20.66 0.28
CA ASP A 58 14.44 -21.67 -0.33
C ASP A 58 14.78 -21.34 -1.81
N ALA A 59 14.60 -20.11 -2.24
CA ALA A 59 14.96 -19.65 -3.57
C ALA A 59 16.48 -19.57 -3.74
N ASP A 60 16.97 -19.95 -4.93
CA ASP A 60 18.39 -19.82 -5.31
C ASP A 60 18.75 -18.38 -5.69
N ALA A 61 17.76 -17.60 -6.14
CA ALA A 61 17.87 -16.18 -6.48
C ALA A 61 16.51 -15.51 -6.41
N TYR A 62 16.51 -14.18 -6.30
CA TYR A 62 15.31 -13.35 -6.37
C TYR A 62 15.39 -12.38 -7.53
N ARG A 63 14.23 -12.11 -8.13
CA ARG A 63 14.04 -11.00 -9.06
C ARG A 63 12.88 -10.15 -8.57
N VAL A 64 13.10 -8.82 -8.49
CA VAL A 64 12.04 -7.89 -8.12
C VAL A 64 11.87 -6.86 -9.22
N THR A 65 10.71 -6.86 -9.86
CA THR A 65 10.34 -5.87 -10.87
C THR A 65 9.53 -4.76 -10.22
N LEU A 66 10.02 -3.53 -10.34
CA LEU A 66 9.36 -2.31 -9.88
C LEU A 66 8.65 -1.64 -11.05
N TYR A 67 7.42 -1.16 -10.83
CA TYR A 67 6.57 -0.57 -11.85
C TYR A 67 6.23 0.89 -11.54
N GLY A 68 5.88 1.64 -12.58
CA GLY A 68 5.31 2.98 -12.51
C GLY A 68 6.08 3.92 -11.59
N SER A 69 5.42 4.50 -10.59
CA SER A 69 6.02 5.48 -9.68
C SER A 69 7.18 4.93 -8.86
N LEU A 70 7.11 3.67 -8.40
CA LEU A 70 8.22 3.03 -7.68
C LEU A 70 9.47 2.91 -8.55
N ALA A 71 9.32 2.61 -9.84
CA ALA A 71 10.44 2.52 -10.75
C ALA A 71 10.96 3.91 -11.15
N ALA A 72 10.08 4.88 -11.41
CA ALA A 72 10.44 6.20 -11.85
C ALA A 72 11.24 7.01 -10.81
N THR A 73 10.87 6.88 -9.54
CA THR A 73 11.45 7.68 -8.44
C THR A 73 12.22 6.85 -7.41
N GLY A 74 12.15 5.52 -7.51
CA GLY A 74 12.62 4.60 -6.49
C GLY A 74 14.12 4.69 -6.18
N LYS A 75 14.96 4.96 -7.18
CA LYS A 75 16.40 5.17 -6.96
C LYS A 75 16.68 6.35 -6.03
N GLY A 76 15.95 7.46 -6.22
CA GLY A 76 16.06 8.65 -5.36
C GLY A 76 15.51 8.43 -3.94
N HIS A 77 14.61 7.47 -3.78
CA HIS A 77 13.99 7.11 -2.50
C HIS A 77 14.60 5.86 -1.85
N LEU A 78 15.66 5.29 -2.40
CA LEU A 78 16.33 4.08 -1.89
C LEU A 78 15.41 2.84 -1.83
N THR A 79 14.50 2.71 -2.79
CA THR A 79 13.57 1.57 -2.86
C THR A 79 14.30 0.25 -3.05
N ASP A 80 15.29 0.23 -3.94
CA ASP A 80 16.18 -0.90 -4.17
C ASP A 80 16.97 -1.27 -2.91
N ALA A 81 17.58 -0.28 -2.25
CA ALA A 81 18.32 -0.51 -1.01
C ALA A 81 17.43 -1.11 0.08
N ALA A 82 16.17 -0.66 0.19
CA ALA A 82 15.22 -1.21 1.14
C ALA A 82 14.88 -2.68 0.86
N ILE A 83 14.67 -3.06 -0.41
CA ILE A 83 14.41 -4.44 -0.82
C ILE A 83 15.67 -5.31 -0.65
N LEU A 84 16.82 -4.83 -1.15
CA LEU A 84 18.09 -5.54 -1.07
C LEU A 84 18.55 -5.77 0.37
N SER A 85 18.24 -4.87 1.30
CA SER A 85 18.55 -5.05 2.73
C SER A 85 17.92 -6.32 3.34
N VAL A 86 16.87 -6.85 2.72
CA VAL A 86 16.19 -8.07 3.13
C VAL A 86 16.66 -9.26 2.27
N LEU A 87 16.42 -9.18 0.95
CA LEU A 87 16.57 -10.34 0.08
C LEU A 87 18.02 -10.69 -0.25
N ALA A 88 18.92 -9.70 -0.36
CA ALA A 88 20.31 -9.95 -0.72
C ALA A 88 21.11 -10.71 0.37
N SER A 89 20.61 -10.73 1.60
CA SER A 89 21.17 -11.55 2.66
C SER A 89 20.82 -13.04 2.55
N LEU A 90 19.78 -13.37 1.78
CA LEU A 90 19.27 -14.73 1.60
C LEU A 90 19.79 -15.36 0.30
N ALA A 91 19.71 -14.65 -0.82
CA ALA A 91 20.18 -15.10 -2.11
C ALA A 91 20.46 -13.91 -3.06
N PRO A 92 21.21 -14.12 -4.16
CA PRO A 92 21.41 -13.11 -5.19
C PRO A 92 20.08 -12.50 -5.64
N THR A 93 20.01 -11.16 -5.66
CA THR A 93 18.77 -10.44 -5.93
C THR A 93 18.97 -9.43 -7.06
N GLU A 94 18.13 -9.53 -8.09
CA GLU A 94 18.08 -8.60 -9.22
C GLU A 94 16.92 -7.62 -9.06
N ILE A 95 17.14 -6.32 -9.28
CA ILE A 95 16.08 -5.31 -9.34
C ILE A 95 15.89 -4.87 -10.80
N VAL A 96 14.69 -5.08 -11.33
CA VAL A 96 14.28 -4.68 -12.67
C VAL A 96 13.38 -3.45 -12.59
N TRP A 97 13.71 -2.41 -13.36
CA TRP A 97 13.01 -1.13 -13.36
C TRP A 97 12.16 -0.97 -14.61
N LYS A 98 10.83 -0.80 -14.44
CA LYS A 98 9.86 -0.57 -15.53
C LYS A 98 9.01 0.68 -15.26
N PRO A 99 9.58 1.89 -15.34
CA PRO A 99 8.85 3.12 -15.04
C PRO A 99 7.71 3.41 -16.03
N GLU A 100 7.83 2.91 -17.27
CA GLU A 100 6.83 3.08 -18.34
C GLU A 100 5.60 2.18 -18.18
N VAL A 101 5.68 1.16 -17.31
CA VAL A 101 4.58 0.22 -17.08
C VAL A 101 3.88 0.57 -15.78
N VAL A 102 2.61 0.95 -15.87
CA VAL A 102 1.77 1.19 -14.70
C VAL A 102 0.75 0.05 -14.61
N LEU A 103 0.76 -0.66 -13.48
CA LEU A 103 -0.19 -1.73 -13.25
C LEU A 103 -1.59 -1.17 -12.94
N PRO A 104 -2.68 -1.85 -13.36
CA PRO A 104 -4.04 -1.30 -13.31
C PRO A 104 -4.52 -0.91 -11.91
N PHE A 105 -4.12 -1.64 -10.88
CA PHE A 105 -4.64 -1.46 -9.52
C PHE A 105 -4.03 -0.23 -8.83
N HIS A 106 -2.70 -0.03 -8.93
CA HIS A 106 -2.02 1.09 -8.26
C HIS A 106 -0.66 1.38 -8.91
N PRO A 107 -0.23 2.67 -9.02
CA PRO A 107 1.05 3.02 -9.66
C PRO A 107 2.31 2.54 -8.93
N ASN A 108 2.20 2.18 -7.65
CA ASN A 108 3.32 1.64 -6.86
C ASN A 108 3.30 0.11 -6.84
N GLY A 109 3.33 -0.51 -8.01
CA GLY A 109 3.34 -1.95 -8.17
C GLY A 109 4.73 -2.57 -8.05
N MET A 110 4.79 -3.79 -7.53
CA MET A 110 5.99 -4.63 -7.42
C MET A 110 5.63 -6.07 -7.76
N LEU A 111 6.49 -6.73 -8.52
CA LEU A 111 6.43 -8.17 -8.76
C LEU A 111 7.67 -8.80 -8.15
N PHE A 112 7.49 -9.65 -7.18
CA PHE A 112 8.52 -10.49 -6.58
C PHE A 112 8.49 -11.87 -7.23
N GLU A 113 9.65 -12.39 -7.57
CA GLU A 113 9.84 -13.72 -8.15
C GLU A 113 10.98 -14.42 -7.40
N GLY A 114 10.69 -15.62 -6.90
CA GLY A 114 11.69 -16.55 -6.36
C GLY A 114 12.10 -17.55 -7.43
N LEU A 115 13.38 -17.64 -7.72
CA LEU A 115 13.95 -18.50 -8.75
C LEU A 115 14.55 -19.73 -8.13
N LYS A 116 14.32 -20.90 -8.74
CA LYS A 116 14.93 -22.18 -8.37
C LYS A 116 15.39 -22.90 -9.62
N ALA A 117 16.66 -23.26 -9.67
CA ALA A 117 17.30 -23.84 -10.86
C ALA A 117 17.04 -23.02 -12.15
N GLY A 118 17.02 -21.69 -12.03
CA GLY A 118 16.79 -20.76 -13.14
C GLY A 118 15.31 -20.56 -13.54
N ASN A 119 14.36 -21.26 -12.95
CA ASN A 119 12.95 -21.13 -13.23
C ASN A 119 12.23 -20.39 -12.09
N VAL A 120 11.11 -19.70 -12.43
CA VAL A 120 10.25 -19.06 -11.44
C VAL A 120 9.53 -20.14 -10.62
N ALA A 121 9.87 -20.27 -9.35
CA ALA A 121 9.26 -21.23 -8.43
C ALA A 121 8.02 -20.61 -7.73
N ASP A 122 8.10 -19.33 -7.39
CA ASP A 122 6.98 -18.57 -6.81
C ASP A 122 7.01 -17.13 -7.30
N SER A 123 5.83 -16.51 -7.41
CA SER A 123 5.69 -15.11 -7.80
C SER A 123 4.58 -14.42 -7.03
N TRP A 124 4.77 -13.11 -6.78
CA TRP A 124 3.80 -12.33 -6.02
C TRP A 124 3.77 -10.87 -6.48
N THR A 125 2.60 -10.46 -6.99
CA THR A 125 2.34 -9.06 -7.32
C THR A 125 1.71 -8.38 -6.11
N ILE A 126 2.27 -7.23 -5.72
CA ILE A 126 1.86 -6.48 -4.55
C ILE A 126 2.03 -4.97 -4.78
N TYR A 127 1.25 -4.16 -4.09
CA TYR A 127 1.22 -2.72 -4.24
C TYR A 127 1.50 -2.04 -2.90
N SER A 128 2.32 -0.99 -2.92
CA SER A 128 2.54 -0.12 -1.77
C SER A 128 1.56 1.05 -1.83
N ILE A 129 0.54 1.04 -0.98
CA ILE A 129 -0.59 1.99 -1.02
C ILE A 129 -0.43 3.21 -0.09
N GLY A 130 0.76 3.38 0.51
CA GLY A 130 1.05 4.48 1.43
C GLY A 130 1.08 4.07 2.89
N GLY A 131 1.73 4.88 3.74
CA GLY A 131 1.87 4.57 5.17
C GLY A 131 2.60 3.26 5.50
N GLY A 132 3.30 2.66 4.52
CA GLY A 132 3.89 1.32 4.65
C GLY A 132 2.86 0.18 4.53
N ALA A 133 1.60 0.49 4.18
CA ALA A 133 0.57 -0.51 3.94
C ALA A 133 0.73 -1.16 2.57
N LEU A 134 0.35 -2.42 2.49
CA LEU A 134 0.39 -3.24 1.28
C LEU A 134 -1.03 -3.66 0.87
N ALA A 135 -1.25 -3.80 -0.43
CA ALA A 135 -2.47 -4.34 -1.01
C ALA A 135 -2.15 -5.28 -2.16
N ASN A 136 -2.98 -6.27 -2.37
CA ASN A 136 -3.06 -7.02 -3.63
C ASN A 136 -4.26 -6.53 -4.45
N GLU A 137 -4.51 -7.09 -5.63
CA GLU A 137 -5.58 -6.67 -6.53
C GLU A 137 -7.00 -6.85 -5.96
N THR A 138 -7.18 -7.66 -4.93
CA THR A 138 -8.48 -8.00 -4.36
C THR A 138 -8.73 -7.40 -2.99
N SER A 139 -7.67 -7.07 -2.23
CA SER A 139 -7.82 -6.58 -0.85
C SER A 139 -6.60 -5.82 -0.36
N ARG A 140 -6.80 -4.96 0.64
CA ARG A 140 -5.70 -4.54 1.50
C ARG A 140 -5.24 -5.73 2.34
N LEU A 141 -3.93 -5.98 2.40
CA LEU A 141 -3.37 -7.05 3.24
C LEU A 141 -3.39 -6.69 4.74
N GLU A 142 -3.65 -5.45 5.05
CA GLU A 142 -3.81 -4.93 6.41
C GLU A 142 -5.17 -4.25 6.48
N THR A 143 -6.09 -4.87 7.20
CA THR A 143 -7.34 -4.21 7.59
C THR A 143 -7.02 -3.23 8.71
N PRO A 144 -7.43 -1.95 8.58
CA PRO A 144 -7.37 -1.02 9.68
C PRO A 144 -8.11 -1.60 10.88
N HIS A 145 -7.42 -1.69 12.02
CA HIS A 145 -8.07 -2.18 13.23
C HIS A 145 -8.60 -0.97 14.00
N SER A 146 -9.93 -0.83 14.03
CA SER A 146 -10.57 0.19 14.87
C SER A 146 -10.40 -0.21 16.33
N ILE A 147 -9.61 0.57 17.07
CA ILE A 147 -9.38 0.33 18.50
C ILE A 147 -10.18 1.28 19.39
N TYR A 148 -10.80 2.30 18.79
CA TYR A 148 -11.62 3.25 19.52
C TYR A 148 -13.11 2.96 19.27
N PRO A 149 -13.92 2.82 20.35
CA PRO A 149 -15.35 2.60 20.20
C PRO A 149 -16.12 3.86 19.78
N LEU A 150 -15.47 5.05 19.85
CA LEU A 150 -16.05 6.34 19.51
C LEU A 150 -15.39 6.86 18.23
N THR A 151 -16.18 7.22 17.23
CA THR A 151 -15.70 7.61 15.90
C THR A 151 -15.95 9.09 15.57
N THR A 152 -16.84 9.74 16.29
CA THR A 152 -17.18 11.15 16.07
C THR A 152 -16.89 12.02 17.27
N VAL A 153 -16.66 13.32 17.02
CA VAL A 153 -16.47 14.33 18.08
C VAL A 153 -17.70 14.41 19.01
N SER A 154 -18.90 14.23 18.45
CA SER A 154 -20.13 14.23 19.22
C SER A 154 -20.19 13.07 20.21
N GLU A 155 -19.81 11.86 19.80
CA GLU A 155 -19.72 10.69 20.67
C GLU A 155 -18.68 10.88 21.78
N ILE A 156 -17.50 11.41 21.43
CA ILE A 156 -16.43 11.71 22.38
C ILE A 156 -16.94 12.73 23.45
N LYS A 157 -17.60 13.81 23.02
CA LYS A 157 -18.17 14.80 23.93
C LYS A 157 -19.23 14.19 24.84
N ALA A 158 -20.14 13.39 24.30
CA ALA A 158 -21.17 12.72 25.08
C ALA A 158 -20.55 11.77 26.12
N TRP A 159 -19.55 11.01 25.71
CA TRP A 159 -18.83 10.11 26.60
C TRP A 159 -18.08 10.88 27.71
N CYS A 160 -17.34 11.95 27.37
CA CYS A 160 -16.67 12.79 28.35
C CYS A 160 -17.65 13.39 29.38
N SER A 161 -18.81 13.88 28.90
CA SER A 161 -19.85 14.40 29.79
C SER A 161 -20.42 13.34 30.72
N HIS A 162 -20.62 12.12 30.23
CA HIS A 162 -21.11 10.99 31.03
C HIS A 162 -20.09 10.57 32.08
N GLU A 163 -18.81 10.52 31.74
CA GLU A 163 -17.72 10.09 32.64
C GLU A 163 -17.17 11.23 33.53
N GLY A 164 -17.71 12.43 33.41
CA GLY A 164 -17.23 13.60 34.16
C GLY A 164 -15.80 14.00 33.81
N LYS A 165 -15.36 13.74 32.56
CA LYS A 165 -14.02 14.03 32.04
C LYS A 165 -14.04 15.24 31.12
N THR A 166 -12.90 15.93 31.04
CA THR A 166 -12.63 16.94 30.01
C THR A 166 -11.99 16.30 28.80
N TYR A 167 -12.12 16.92 27.63
CA TYR A 167 -11.48 16.50 26.37
C TYR A 167 -10.32 17.45 25.99
#